data_e1bf6abad2cb618fbbd0fbf84dff5ebb
#
_entry.id   e1bf6abad2cb618fbbd0fbf84dff5ebb
#
_cell.length_a   1.000
_cell.length_b   1.000
_cell.length_c   1.000
_cell.angle_alpha   90.00
_cell.angle_beta   90.00
_cell.angle_gamma   90.00
#
_symmetry.space_group_name_H-M   'P 1'
#
loop_
_entity.id
_entity.type
_entity.pdbx_description
1 polymer ?
#
loop_
_entity_poly.entity_id
_entity_poly.type
_entity_poly.pdbx_seq_one_letter_code
_entity_poly.pdbx_strand_id
1 'polypeptide(L)'
;MRVLFIGDVMAEPGLRAVSLHLPDIRDRYDLVIANGENAAKGKGLDRRSYRILREAGVDLVSLGNHAWDHKEVYDLLEKEPVVRALNYPPGTPGRGWWRLWAGEESLLFVQVMGRIFMDPLDDPFRTLDALLAQEGADYILVEVHAEATSEKMALAHYLDGRVTAVLGTHTHVPTLDTMRLPKGTLYQTDVGMTGTYESIIGGEVETFLARFLTGRPQPFRAAQGRARFHATELILEGGKGASIGPYVWEEP
;
A
#
# COMPACT_ATOMS: atom_id res chain seq x y z
N MET A 1 9.97 8.60 -15.17
CA MET A 1 8.90 7.63 -14.80
C MET A 1 7.90 8.31 -13.86
N ARG A 2 6.60 8.18 -14.13
CA ARG A 2 5.52 8.66 -13.25
C ARG A 2 4.80 7.47 -12.61
N VAL A 3 4.75 7.43 -11.30
CA VAL A 3 4.15 6.34 -10.54
C VAL A 3 3.01 6.88 -9.68
N LEU A 4 1.85 6.20 -9.72
CA LEU A 4 0.74 6.42 -8.79
C LEU A 4 0.70 5.27 -7.79
N PHE A 5 0.80 5.58 -6.50
CA PHE A 5 0.62 4.61 -5.43
C PHE A 5 -0.71 4.88 -4.72
N ILE A 6 -1.68 3.98 -4.88
CA ILE A 6 -3.01 4.05 -4.27
C ILE A 6 -2.94 3.45 -2.86
N GLY A 7 -3.39 4.21 -1.88
CA GLY A 7 -3.47 3.76 -0.48
C GLY A 7 -4.48 2.62 -0.28
N ASP A 8 -4.59 2.15 0.97
CA ASP A 8 -5.38 0.97 1.34
C ASP A 8 -6.78 0.97 0.72
N VAL A 9 -7.00 0.10 -0.28
CA VAL A 9 -8.30 -0.01 -0.98
C VAL A 9 -9.27 -0.76 -0.07
N MET A 10 -10.28 -0.04 0.41
CA MET A 10 -11.15 -0.51 1.47
C MET A 10 -12.54 -0.90 0.96
N ALA A 11 -12.80 -2.20 0.93
CA ALA A 11 -14.08 -2.83 0.61
C ALA A 11 -14.70 -2.34 -0.72
N GLU A 12 -16.01 -2.45 -0.88
CA GLU A 12 -16.73 -2.07 -2.10
C GLU A 12 -16.62 -0.57 -2.44
N PRO A 13 -16.68 0.37 -1.46
CA PRO A 13 -16.47 1.80 -1.78
C PRO A 13 -15.07 2.07 -2.35
N GLY A 14 -14.03 1.43 -1.81
CA GLY A 14 -12.68 1.58 -2.35
C GLY A 14 -12.52 1.03 -3.76
N LEU A 15 -13.04 -0.18 -4.00
CA LEU A 15 -13.05 -0.79 -5.33
C LEU A 15 -13.81 0.08 -6.34
N ARG A 16 -14.96 0.64 -5.93
CA ARG A 16 -15.77 1.54 -6.76
C ARG A 16 -15.01 2.82 -7.10
N ALA A 17 -14.35 3.45 -6.11
CA ALA A 17 -13.53 4.64 -6.36
C ALA A 17 -12.42 4.37 -7.39
N VAL A 18 -11.70 3.25 -7.25
CA VAL A 18 -10.66 2.86 -8.21
C VAL A 18 -11.26 2.62 -9.60
N SER A 19 -12.36 1.87 -9.70
CA SER A 19 -13.00 1.54 -10.98
C SER A 19 -13.57 2.76 -11.70
N LEU A 20 -14.07 3.75 -10.98
CA LEU A 20 -14.67 4.94 -11.56
C LEU A 20 -13.61 5.96 -11.99
N HIS A 21 -12.55 6.13 -11.19
CA HIS A 21 -11.62 7.24 -11.38
C HIS A 21 -10.32 6.87 -12.07
N LEU A 22 -9.73 5.71 -11.74
CA LEU A 22 -8.43 5.35 -12.28
C LEU A 22 -8.41 5.26 -13.82
N PRO A 23 -9.41 4.70 -14.52
CA PRO A 23 -9.39 4.65 -15.99
C PRO A 23 -9.24 6.02 -16.65
N ASP A 24 -9.83 7.09 -16.09
CA ASP A 24 -9.78 8.44 -16.64
C ASP A 24 -8.41 9.10 -16.52
N ILE A 25 -7.58 8.62 -15.60
CA ILE A 25 -6.25 9.20 -15.32
C ILE A 25 -5.09 8.23 -15.61
N ARG A 26 -5.40 6.96 -15.93
CA ARG A 26 -4.40 5.89 -16.06
C ARG A 26 -3.25 6.24 -17.01
N ASP A 27 -3.56 6.85 -18.13
CA ASP A 27 -2.59 7.23 -19.17
C ASP A 27 -1.60 8.32 -18.74
N ARG A 28 -1.81 8.93 -17.57
CA ARG A 28 -0.87 9.92 -17.00
C ARG A 28 0.32 9.26 -16.29
N TYR A 29 0.24 7.96 -16.02
CA TYR A 29 1.21 7.21 -15.22
C TYR A 29 1.81 6.06 -16.00
N ASP A 30 3.11 5.87 -15.85
CA ASP A 30 3.81 4.71 -16.38
C ASP A 30 3.46 3.45 -15.58
N LEU A 31 3.36 3.57 -14.26
CA LEU A 31 3.03 2.48 -13.34
C LEU A 31 1.98 2.91 -12.30
N VAL A 32 1.06 2.00 -11.99
CA VAL A 32 0.06 2.16 -10.92
C VAL A 32 0.14 0.99 -9.96
N ILE A 33 0.36 1.28 -8.69
CA ILE A 33 0.47 0.28 -7.61
C ILE A 33 -0.64 0.58 -6.59
N ALA A 34 -1.24 -0.45 -6.00
CA ALA A 34 -2.28 -0.27 -4.99
C ALA A 34 -2.07 -1.22 -3.80
N ASN A 35 -2.29 -0.73 -2.58
CA ASN A 35 -2.47 -1.63 -1.46
C ASN A 35 -3.91 -2.17 -1.47
N GLY A 36 -4.04 -3.49 -1.67
CA GLY A 36 -5.32 -4.19 -1.82
C GLY A 36 -5.70 -5.06 -0.62
N GLU A 37 -5.00 -4.94 0.50
CA GLU A 37 -5.20 -5.84 1.64
C GLU A 37 -6.59 -5.79 2.27
N ASN A 38 -7.34 -4.71 2.06
CA ASN A 38 -8.69 -4.53 2.60
C ASN A 38 -9.78 -4.59 1.51
N ALA A 39 -9.41 -4.94 0.28
CA ALA A 39 -10.33 -4.86 -0.87
C ALA A 39 -11.50 -5.86 -0.78
N ALA A 40 -11.28 -7.06 -0.26
CA ALA A 40 -12.32 -8.08 -0.11
C ALA A 40 -13.15 -7.87 1.16
N LYS A 41 -14.23 -7.09 1.04
CA LYS A 41 -15.17 -6.82 2.16
C LYS A 41 -14.50 -6.21 3.41
N GLY A 42 -13.35 -5.57 3.23
CA GLY A 42 -12.63 -4.87 4.28
C GLY A 42 -11.47 -5.65 4.91
N LYS A 43 -11.23 -6.90 4.50
CA LYS A 43 -10.09 -7.71 4.93
C LYS A 43 -9.66 -8.69 3.84
N GLY A 44 -8.37 -8.69 3.53
CA GLY A 44 -7.80 -9.58 2.53
C GLY A 44 -8.10 -9.18 1.08
N LEU A 45 -7.60 -10.00 0.16
CA LEU A 45 -7.77 -9.89 -1.28
C LEU A 45 -8.36 -11.20 -1.83
N ASP A 46 -9.49 -11.12 -2.53
CA ASP A 46 -10.07 -12.22 -3.29
C ASP A 46 -9.90 -12.03 -4.80
N ARG A 47 -10.22 -13.06 -5.60
CA ARG A 47 -10.10 -12.98 -7.08
C ARG A 47 -10.97 -11.89 -7.69
N ARG A 48 -12.16 -11.66 -7.11
CA ARG A 48 -13.08 -10.64 -7.62
C ARG A 48 -12.46 -9.26 -7.45
N SER A 49 -12.00 -8.94 -6.25
CA SER A 49 -11.38 -7.65 -5.92
C SER A 49 -10.09 -7.43 -6.71
N TYR A 50 -9.24 -8.45 -6.80
CA TYR A 50 -8.04 -8.41 -7.63
C TYR A 50 -8.35 -8.09 -9.09
N ARG A 51 -9.32 -8.79 -9.70
CA ARG A 51 -9.72 -8.56 -11.08
C ARG A 51 -10.22 -7.14 -11.32
N ILE A 52 -11.05 -6.60 -10.41
CA ILE A 52 -11.53 -5.21 -10.50
C ILE A 52 -10.36 -4.23 -10.51
N LEU A 53 -9.38 -4.40 -9.62
CA LEU A 53 -8.18 -3.55 -9.59
C LEU A 53 -7.38 -3.64 -10.90
N ARG A 54 -7.19 -4.85 -11.43
CA ARG A 54 -6.46 -5.07 -12.68
C ARG A 54 -7.18 -4.46 -13.89
N GLU A 55 -8.49 -4.66 -14.00
CA GLU A 55 -9.32 -4.10 -15.08
C GLU A 55 -9.36 -2.57 -15.04
N ALA A 56 -9.26 -1.96 -13.86
CA ALA A 56 -9.14 -0.51 -13.71
C ALA A 56 -7.74 0.03 -14.10
N GLY A 57 -6.73 -0.82 -14.24
CA GLY A 57 -5.39 -0.43 -14.68
C GLY A 57 -4.30 -0.46 -13.60
N VAL A 58 -4.52 -1.12 -12.47
CA VAL A 58 -3.48 -1.36 -11.44
C VAL A 58 -2.48 -2.39 -11.96
N ASP A 59 -1.18 -2.10 -11.93
CA ASP A 59 -0.11 -2.99 -12.40
C ASP A 59 0.35 -4.00 -11.34
N LEU A 60 0.37 -3.60 -10.07
CA LEU A 60 0.81 -4.41 -8.93
C LEU A 60 -0.08 -4.16 -7.73
N VAL A 61 -0.41 -5.23 -7.00
CA VAL A 61 -1.16 -5.14 -5.74
C VAL A 61 -0.26 -5.57 -4.58
N SER A 62 -0.15 -4.74 -3.54
CA SER A 62 0.50 -5.10 -2.28
C SER A 62 -0.53 -5.50 -1.22
N LEU A 63 -0.06 -6.27 -0.24
CA LEU A 63 -0.85 -6.74 0.88
C LEU A 63 -0.14 -6.39 2.19
N GLY A 64 -0.90 -6.32 3.29
CA GLY A 64 -0.37 -6.10 4.63
C GLY A 64 -0.71 -7.24 5.60
N ASN A 65 -1.14 -6.91 6.81
CA ASN A 65 -1.45 -7.89 7.86
C ASN A 65 -2.72 -8.74 7.58
N HIS A 66 -3.58 -8.31 6.66
CA HIS A 66 -4.75 -9.07 6.22
C HIS A 66 -4.48 -9.97 4.99
N ALA A 67 -3.20 -10.21 4.65
CA ALA A 67 -2.83 -10.99 3.47
C ALA A 67 -3.49 -12.39 3.41
N TRP A 68 -3.73 -13.02 4.56
CA TRP A 68 -4.17 -14.42 4.63
C TRP A 68 -5.66 -14.62 4.89
N ASP A 69 -6.46 -13.55 4.93
CA ASP A 69 -7.89 -13.64 5.29
C ASP A 69 -8.73 -14.35 4.22
N HIS A 70 -8.24 -14.47 2.98
CA HIS A 70 -8.91 -15.22 1.90
C HIS A 70 -8.00 -16.31 1.32
N LYS A 71 -8.52 -17.54 1.20
CA LYS A 71 -7.75 -18.67 0.64
C LYS A 71 -7.30 -18.46 -0.81
N GLU A 72 -8.04 -17.67 -1.57
CA GLU A 72 -7.73 -17.38 -2.98
C GLU A 72 -6.41 -16.61 -3.14
N VAL A 73 -5.93 -15.96 -2.09
CA VAL A 73 -4.68 -15.19 -2.11
C VAL A 73 -3.47 -16.06 -2.43
N TYR A 74 -3.47 -17.34 -2.03
CA TYR A 74 -2.34 -18.24 -2.31
C TYR A 74 -2.08 -18.37 -3.82
N ASP A 75 -3.14 -18.56 -4.61
CA ASP A 75 -3.05 -18.61 -6.07
C ASP A 75 -2.63 -17.26 -6.67
N LEU A 76 -3.13 -16.14 -6.11
CA LEU A 76 -2.79 -14.80 -6.56
C LEU A 76 -1.31 -14.50 -6.32
N LEU A 77 -0.79 -14.79 -5.13
CA LEU A 77 0.63 -14.60 -4.77
C LEU A 77 1.59 -15.45 -5.61
N GLU A 78 1.14 -16.58 -6.13
CA GLU A 78 1.95 -17.47 -6.98
C GLU A 78 1.96 -17.02 -8.44
N LYS A 79 0.79 -16.59 -8.97
CA LYS A 79 0.57 -16.46 -10.42
C LYS A 79 0.49 -15.02 -10.91
N GLU A 80 0.19 -14.08 -10.03
CA GLU A 80 -0.18 -12.72 -10.38
C GLU A 80 0.82 -11.71 -9.78
N PRO A 81 0.87 -10.46 -10.28
CA PRO A 81 1.65 -9.39 -9.68
C PRO A 81 1.00 -8.92 -8.35
N VAL A 82 1.14 -9.78 -7.35
CA VAL A 82 0.70 -9.56 -5.98
C VAL A 82 1.88 -9.83 -5.05
N VAL A 83 2.14 -8.94 -4.10
CA VAL A 83 3.20 -9.10 -3.09
C VAL A 83 2.61 -9.06 -1.69
N ARG A 84 3.21 -9.84 -0.80
CA ARG A 84 2.99 -9.82 0.64
C ARG A 84 4.21 -9.19 1.34
N ALA A 85 4.19 -8.98 2.65
CA ALA A 85 5.37 -8.46 3.34
C ALA A 85 6.62 -9.33 3.15
N LEU A 86 7.73 -8.68 2.83
CA LEU A 86 9.03 -9.32 2.61
C LEU A 86 9.52 -10.02 3.89
N ASN A 87 9.26 -9.43 5.05
CA ASN A 87 9.73 -9.91 6.35
C ASN A 87 8.86 -11.02 6.99
N TYR A 88 8.01 -11.71 6.21
CA TYR A 88 7.49 -13.01 6.65
C TYR A 88 8.64 -14.05 6.67
N PRO A 89 8.58 -15.04 7.59
CA PRO A 89 9.60 -16.09 7.69
C PRO A 89 9.84 -16.82 6.37
N PRO A 90 11.05 -17.39 6.16
CA PRO A 90 11.35 -18.20 5.00
C PRO A 90 10.35 -19.35 4.82
N GLY A 91 9.97 -19.62 3.56
CA GLY A 91 8.97 -20.65 3.22
C GLY A 91 7.53 -20.16 3.19
N THR A 92 7.25 -18.92 3.59
CA THR A 92 5.93 -18.32 3.43
C THR A 92 5.61 -18.15 1.94
N PRO A 93 4.42 -18.58 1.45
CA PRO A 93 4.01 -18.48 0.05
C PRO A 93 4.08 -17.05 -0.50
N GLY A 94 4.35 -16.92 -1.80
CA GLY A 94 4.47 -15.64 -2.48
C GLY A 94 5.80 -14.95 -2.23
N ARG A 95 5.91 -13.72 -2.68
CA ARG A 95 7.12 -12.90 -2.59
C ARG A 95 6.83 -11.53 -1.98
N GLY A 96 7.85 -10.88 -1.42
CA GLY A 96 7.74 -9.57 -0.77
C GLY A 96 8.18 -8.41 -1.65
N TRP A 97 8.54 -8.66 -2.89
CA TRP A 97 8.97 -7.66 -3.85
C TRP A 97 8.59 -8.06 -5.29
N TRP A 98 8.53 -7.05 -6.16
CA TRP A 98 8.26 -7.25 -7.58
C TRP A 98 9.00 -6.22 -8.41
N ARG A 99 9.55 -6.64 -9.57
CA ARG A 99 10.16 -5.73 -10.53
C ARG A 99 9.17 -5.38 -11.63
N LEU A 100 8.91 -4.10 -11.78
CA LEU A 100 8.08 -3.53 -12.84
C LEU A 100 8.96 -2.83 -13.87
N TRP A 101 8.46 -2.69 -15.08
CA TRP A 101 9.15 -2.03 -16.18
C TRP A 101 8.26 -0.97 -16.82
N ALA A 102 8.85 0.19 -17.10
CA ALA A 102 8.24 1.26 -17.89
C ALA A 102 9.22 1.63 -19.02
N GLY A 103 9.01 1.08 -20.22
CA GLY A 103 10.01 1.10 -21.28
C GLY A 103 11.29 0.39 -20.86
N GLU A 104 12.43 1.11 -20.87
CA GLU A 104 13.73 0.57 -20.48
C GLU A 104 14.04 0.74 -18.98
N GLU A 105 13.28 1.58 -18.26
CA GLU A 105 13.49 1.84 -16.83
C GLU A 105 12.79 0.79 -15.96
N SER A 106 13.46 0.34 -14.91
CA SER A 106 12.97 -0.64 -13.94
C SER A 106 12.65 0.00 -12.59
N LEU A 107 11.55 -0.45 -11.98
CA LEU A 107 11.18 -0.13 -10.60
C LEU A 107 11.10 -1.41 -9.78
N LEU A 108 11.92 -1.51 -8.73
CA LEU A 108 11.79 -2.54 -7.71
C LEU A 108 10.82 -2.06 -6.64
N PHE A 109 9.66 -2.68 -6.56
CA PHE A 109 8.71 -2.47 -5.48
C PHE A 109 8.94 -3.50 -4.38
N VAL A 110 9.00 -3.05 -3.13
CA VAL A 110 9.19 -3.89 -1.94
C VAL A 110 8.17 -3.52 -0.88
N GLN A 111 7.53 -4.50 -0.29
CA GLN A 111 6.63 -4.26 0.84
C GLN A 111 7.19 -4.92 2.10
N VAL A 112 7.19 -4.20 3.23
CA VAL A 112 7.51 -4.71 4.56
C VAL A 112 6.42 -4.33 5.56
N MET A 113 6.27 -5.16 6.59
CA MET A 113 5.42 -4.84 7.75
C MET A 113 6.24 -4.38 8.95
N GLY A 114 5.68 -3.44 9.71
CA GLY A 114 6.18 -3.09 11.04
C GLY A 114 5.93 -4.19 12.06
N ARG A 115 6.49 -4.00 13.26
CA ARG A 115 6.36 -4.95 14.39
C ARG A 115 5.71 -4.32 15.61
N ILE A 116 5.71 -2.98 15.69
CA ILE A 116 5.16 -2.27 16.85
C ILE A 116 3.64 -2.28 16.75
N PHE A 117 3.00 -2.93 17.73
CA PHE A 117 1.54 -3.19 17.76
C PHE A 117 1.00 -4.04 16.60
N MET A 118 1.88 -4.82 15.96
CA MET A 118 1.58 -5.73 14.85
C MET A 118 2.12 -7.13 15.15
N ASP A 119 1.90 -8.08 14.23
CA ASP A 119 2.42 -9.43 14.35
C ASP A 119 3.96 -9.44 14.41
N PRO A 120 4.56 -10.31 15.25
CA PRO A 120 6.01 -10.38 15.45
C PRO A 120 6.72 -11.07 14.27
N LEU A 121 6.79 -10.40 13.12
CA LEU A 121 7.53 -10.87 11.95
C LEU A 121 9.04 -10.65 12.11
N ASP A 122 9.82 -11.12 11.12
CA ASP A 122 11.25 -10.87 11.04
C ASP A 122 11.56 -9.37 10.99
N ASP A 123 12.78 -8.99 11.34
CA ASP A 123 13.23 -7.62 11.41
C ASP A 123 13.21 -6.94 10.01
N PRO A 124 12.36 -5.94 9.77
CA PRO A 124 12.22 -5.32 8.46
C PRO A 124 13.50 -4.59 8.01
N PHE A 125 14.30 -4.04 8.93
CA PHE A 125 15.56 -3.37 8.59
C PHE A 125 16.57 -4.36 8.01
N ARG A 126 16.79 -5.48 8.69
CA ARG A 126 17.71 -6.53 8.24
C ARG A 126 17.22 -7.22 6.97
N THR A 127 15.91 -7.41 6.87
CA THR A 127 15.31 -8.05 5.69
C THR A 127 15.49 -7.16 4.45
N LEU A 128 15.30 -5.85 4.59
CA LEU A 128 15.57 -4.89 3.51
C LEU A 128 17.05 -4.82 3.16
N ASP A 129 17.97 -4.84 4.15
CA ASP A 129 19.41 -4.89 3.87
C ASP A 129 19.80 -6.11 3.04
N ALA A 130 19.27 -7.28 3.40
CA ALA A 130 19.54 -8.52 2.68
C ALA A 130 19.04 -8.49 1.24
N LEU A 131 17.84 -7.91 1.01
CA LEU A 131 17.30 -7.76 -0.35
C LEU A 131 18.13 -6.77 -1.16
N LEU A 132 18.38 -5.56 -0.62
CA LEU A 132 19.09 -4.48 -1.32
C LEU A 132 20.56 -4.80 -1.60
N ALA A 133 21.15 -5.79 -0.92
CA ALA A 133 22.48 -6.31 -1.25
C ALA A 133 22.48 -7.24 -2.48
N GLN A 134 21.34 -7.77 -2.89
CA GLN A 134 21.21 -8.74 -3.98
C GLN A 134 20.47 -8.17 -5.18
N GLU A 135 19.52 -7.26 -4.95
CA GLU A 135 18.64 -6.71 -5.95
C GLU A 135 18.89 -5.21 -6.13
N GLY A 136 18.92 -4.78 -7.39
CA GLY A 136 19.01 -3.38 -7.77
C GLY A 136 18.02 -3.07 -8.89
N ALA A 137 17.69 -1.80 -9.06
CA ALA A 137 16.84 -1.29 -10.14
C ALA A 137 17.18 0.18 -10.38
N ASP A 138 16.65 0.78 -11.46
CA ASP A 138 16.80 2.21 -11.69
C ASP A 138 16.10 3.01 -10.57
N TYR A 139 14.96 2.50 -10.09
CA TYR A 139 14.22 3.06 -8.96
C TYR A 139 13.81 1.95 -7.97
N ILE A 140 13.77 2.31 -6.68
CA ILE A 140 13.33 1.42 -5.60
C ILE A 140 12.27 2.12 -4.78
N LEU A 141 11.06 1.55 -4.72
CA LEU A 141 9.95 2.01 -3.90
C LEU A 141 9.68 1.00 -2.79
N VAL A 142 9.75 1.45 -1.54
CA VAL A 142 9.47 0.64 -0.36
C VAL A 142 8.14 1.07 0.25
N GLU A 143 7.19 0.15 0.35
CA GLU A 143 5.99 0.31 1.16
C GLU A 143 6.25 -0.20 2.57
N VAL A 144 5.95 0.62 3.57
CA VAL A 144 6.01 0.26 4.99
C VAL A 144 4.59 0.20 5.55
N HIS A 145 4.05 -1.02 5.62
CA HIS A 145 2.74 -1.28 6.19
C HIS A 145 2.87 -1.44 7.70
N ALA A 146 2.61 -0.39 8.48
CA ALA A 146 2.89 -0.35 9.91
C ALA A 146 1.94 0.56 10.69
N GLU A 147 1.63 0.16 11.95
CA GLU A 147 0.82 0.95 12.87
C GLU A 147 1.61 2.16 13.39
N ALA A 148 2.85 1.94 13.85
CA ALA A 148 3.60 2.98 14.53
C ALA A 148 4.27 3.97 13.56
N THR A 149 3.87 5.24 13.63
CA THR A 149 4.47 6.36 12.87
C THR A 149 5.98 6.41 13.03
N SER A 150 6.49 6.24 14.28
CA SER A 150 7.92 6.28 14.55
C SER A 150 8.70 5.15 13.87
N GLU A 151 8.11 3.96 13.71
CA GLU A 151 8.74 2.85 13.00
C GLU A 151 8.81 3.13 11.50
N LYS A 152 7.75 3.69 10.89
CA LYS A 152 7.75 4.15 9.49
C LYS A 152 8.84 5.18 9.24
N MET A 153 8.91 6.22 10.09
CA MET A 153 9.93 7.27 9.99
C MET A 153 11.35 6.71 10.17
N ALA A 154 11.55 5.81 11.14
CA ALA A 154 12.85 5.19 11.38
C ALA A 154 13.33 4.38 10.17
N LEU A 155 12.46 3.57 9.55
CA LEU A 155 12.75 2.85 8.31
C LEU A 155 13.09 3.81 7.16
N ALA A 156 12.33 4.89 7.00
CA ALA A 156 12.58 5.86 5.95
C ALA A 156 13.95 6.55 6.10
N HIS A 157 14.30 6.99 7.32
CA HIS A 157 15.62 7.58 7.60
C HIS A 157 16.76 6.56 7.45
N TYR A 158 16.54 5.31 7.83
CA TYR A 158 17.50 4.24 7.66
C TYR A 158 17.80 3.95 6.18
N LEU A 159 16.79 4.07 5.33
CA LEU A 159 16.87 3.83 3.90
C LEU A 159 17.25 5.09 3.10
N ASP A 160 17.36 6.26 3.76
CA ASP A 160 17.61 7.53 3.08
C ASP A 160 18.90 7.52 2.25
N GLY A 161 18.75 7.81 0.96
CA GLY A 161 19.80 7.74 -0.05
C GLY A 161 20.11 6.34 -0.60
N ARG A 162 19.39 5.31 -0.12
CA ARG A 162 19.54 3.91 -0.59
C ARG A 162 18.36 3.45 -1.45
N VAL A 163 17.21 4.12 -1.32
CA VAL A 163 15.99 3.86 -2.08
C VAL A 163 15.42 5.17 -2.61
N THR A 164 14.58 5.08 -3.63
CA THR A 164 14.00 6.26 -4.30
C THR A 164 12.86 6.86 -3.48
N ALA A 165 11.99 6.03 -2.90
CA ALA A 165 10.88 6.48 -2.09
C ALA A 165 10.51 5.44 -1.00
N VAL A 166 9.96 5.95 0.12
CA VAL A 166 9.34 5.15 1.19
C VAL A 166 7.95 5.72 1.45
N LEU A 167 6.92 4.89 1.29
CA LEU A 167 5.53 5.24 1.51
C LEU A 167 4.91 4.36 2.60
N GLY A 168 4.23 4.96 3.55
CA GLY A 168 3.52 4.23 4.60
C GLY A 168 2.07 3.94 4.25
N THR A 169 1.53 2.85 4.82
CA THR A 169 0.12 2.41 4.76
C THR A 169 -0.32 1.87 6.11
N HIS A 170 -1.52 1.33 6.22
CA HIS A 170 -2.13 0.66 7.36
C HIS A 170 -3.07 1.51 8.20
N THR A 171 -2.72 2.75 8.54
CA THR A 171 -3.56 3.52 9.50
C THR A 171 -4.84 4.03 8.89
N HIS A 172 -4.96 4.02 7.56
CA HIS A 172 -6.09 4.57 6.80
C HIS A 172 -6.25 6.09 6.89
N VAL A 173 -5.35 6.78 7.60
CA VAL A 173 -5.39 8.23 7.78
C VAL A 173 -4.25 8.88 7.00
N PRO A 174 -4.54 9.62 5.92
CA PRO A 174 -3.51 10.24 5.10
C PRO A 174 -2.76 11.31 5.88
N THR A 175 -1.43 11.32 5.75
CA THR A 175 -0.57 12.32 6.41
C THR A 175 -0.15 13.41 5.43
N LEU A 176 0.12 14.61 5.96
CA LEU A 176 0.52 15.80 5.19
C LEU A 176 2.03 15.97 5.09
N ASP A 177 2.81 14.96 5.49
CA ASP A 177 4.26 15.02 5.63
C ASP A 177 5.03 14.54 4.40
N THR A 178 4.45 14.69 3.21
CA THR A 178 5.20 14.43 1.97
C THR A 178 6.46 15.29 1.92
N MET A 179 7.61 14.65 1.85
CA MET A 179 8.90 15.35 1.87
C MET A 179 9.99 14.59 1.11
N ARG A 180 11.09 15.29 0.89
CA ARG A 180 12.36 14.70 0.50
C ARG A 180 13.28 14.66 1.71
N LEU A 181 13.78 13.49 2.07
CA LEU A 181 14.74 13.30 3.14
C LEU A 181 16.12 13.84 2.75
N PRO A 182 17.01 14.09 3.73
CA PRO A 182 18.29 14.79 3.49
C PRO A 182 19.19 14.18 2.42
N LYS A 183 19.17 12.86 2.22
CA LYS A 183 19.97 12.18 1.18
C LYS A 183 19.19 11.91 -0.12
N GLY A 184 17.92 12.38 -0.20
CA GLY A 184 17.15 12.42 -1.43
C GLY A 184 15.98 11.46 -1.55
N THR A 185 15.79 10.54 -0.61
CA THR A 185 14.63 9.62 -0.61
C THR A 185 13.33 10.39 -0.41
N LEU A 186 12.33 10.14 -1.23
CA LEU A 186 10.99 10.69 -1.06
C LEU A 186 10.25 9.93 0.05
N TYR A 187 9.44 10.63 0.84
CA TYR A 187 8.77 10.03 2.01
C TYR A 187 7.37 10.58 2.24
N GLN A 188 6.47 9.69 2.69
CA GLN A 188 5.20 10.02 3.31
C GLN A 188 4.88 8.97 4.37
N THR A 189 4.43 9.40 5.57
CA THR A 189 4.12 8.50 6.69
C THR A 189 2.94 7.58 6.40
N ASP A 190 1.87 8.08 5.80
CA ASP A 190 0.72 7.25 5.39
C ASP A 190 0.00 7.88 4.19
N VAL A 191 -0.25 7.07 3.18
CA VAL A 191 -0.97 7.49 1.96
C VAL A 191 -2.46 7.62 2.23
N GLY A 192 -2.96 6.94 3.27
CA GLY A 192 -4.37 6.90 3.63
C GLY A 192 -5.16 5.81 2.92
N MET A 193 -6.46 5.85 3.09
CA MET A 193 -7.40 4.84 2.60
C MET A 193 -8.11 5.34 1.34
N THR A 194 -8.22 4.48 0.34
CA THR A 194 -9.18 4.63 -0.77
C THR A 194 -10.47 3.91 -0.37
N GLY A 195 -11.51 4.67 -0.01
CA GLY A 195 -12.74 4.14 0.57
C GLY A 195 -13.67 5.23 1.07
N THR A 196 -14.71 4.87 1.83
CA THR A 196 -15.62 5.88 2.39
C THR A 196 -15.06 6.49 3.67
N TYR A 197 -15.11 7.82 3.76
CA TYR A 197 -14.70 8.59 4.95
C TYR A 197 -15.88 8.90 5.90
N GLU A 198 -17.08 8.54 5.54
CA GLU A 198 -18.25 8.48 6.45
C GLU A 198 -18.18 7.19 7.29
N SER A 199 -17.04 7.00 7.99
CA SER A 199 -16.66 5.76 8.65
C SER A 199 -15.62 6.00 9.74
N ILE A 200 -15.32 4.98 10.52
CA ILE A 200 -14.10 4.93 11.36
C ILE A 200 -13.13 3.97 10.69
N ILE A 201 -12.10 4.54 10.05
CA ILE A 201 -11.08 3.80 9.28
C ILE A 201 -11.67 2.73 8.32
N GLY A 202 -12.80 3.06 7.67
CA GLY A 202 -13.48 2.18 6.72
C GLY A 202 -14.55 1.27 7.31
N GLY A 203 -14.70 1.21 8.62
CA GLY A 203 -15.76 0.44 9.29
C GLY A 203 -16.94 1.28 9.75
N GLU A 204 -18.10 0.65 9.91
CA GLU A 204 -19.33 1.31 10.38
C GLU A 204 -19.11 2.01 11.72
N VAL A 205 -19.56 3.27 11.82
CA VAL A 205 -19.37 4.14 13.01
C VAL A 205 -19.98 3.49 14.25
N GLU A 206 -21.19 2.98 14.15
CA GLU A 206 -21.92 2.35 15.28
C GLU A 206 -21.19 1.13 15.82
N THR A 207 -20.59 0.32 14.94
CA THR A 207 -19.83 -0.86 15.32
C THR A 207 -18.59 -0.48 16.14
N PHE A 208 -17.85 0.53 15.69
CA PHE A 208 -16.68 1.02 16.41
C PHE A 208 -17.05 1.71 17.72
N LEU A 209 -18.08 2.56 17.73
CA LEU A 209 -18.56 3.21 18.95
C LEU A 209 -19.00 2.18 19.99
N ALA A 210 -19.77 1.17 19.59
CA ALA A 210 -20.19 0.10 20.51
C ALA A 210 -18.99 -0.62 21.12
N ARG A 211 -17.92 -0.90 20.33
CA ARG A 211 -16.68 -1.51 20.82
C ARG A 211 -15.97 -0.60 21.84
N PHE A 212 -15.76 0.68 21.51
CA PHE A 212 -15.01 1.60 22.38
C PHE A 212 -15.78 1.96 23.65
N LEU A 213 -17.09 2.15 23.58
CA LEU A 213 -17.91 2.50 24.74
C LEU A 213 -18.14 1.34 25.69
N THR A 214 -18.15 0.11 25.21
CA THR A 214 -18.47 -1.06 26.03
C THR A 214 -17.29 -1.99 26.30
N GLY A 215 -16.16 -1.85 25.60
CA GLY A 215 -15.04 -2.78 25.64
C GLY A 215 -15.34 -4.17 25.06
N ARG A 216 -16.53 -4.39 24.48
CA ARG A 216 -16.95 -5.70 23.95
C ARG A 216 -16.52 -5.86 22.50
N PRO A 217 -15.99 -7.03 22.09
CA PRO A 217 -15.74 -7.33 20.69
C PRO A 217 -17.00 -7.14 19.84
N GLN A 218 -16.84 -6.52 18.68
CA GLN A 218 -17.88 -6.37 17.67
C GLN A 218 -17.38 -6.96 16.36
N PRO A 219 -18.25 -7.63 15.57
CA PRO A 219 -17.87 -8.08 14.24
C PRO A 219 -17.57 -6.86 13.36
N PHE A 220 -16.46 -6.91 12.61
CA PHE A 220 -16.13 -5.87 11.65
C PHE A 220 -17.20 -5.81 10.54
N ARG A 221 -17.66 -4.62 10.22
CA ARG A 221 -18.53 -4.32 9.09
C ARG A 221 -17.96 -3.14 8.32
N ALA A 222 -17.73 -3.33 7.03
CA ALA A 222 -17.28 -2.25 6.16
C ALA A 222 -18.39 -1.22 5.97
N ALA A 223 -18.05 0.04 6.19
CA ALA A 223 -18.97 1.15 5.96
C ALA A 223 -19.31 1.30 4.48
N GLN A 224 -20.48 1.83 4.19
CA GLN A 224 -20.95 2.20 2.86
C GLN A 224 -21.03 3.72 2.77
N GLY A 225 -21.07 4.29 1.57
CA GLY A 225 -21.17 5.72 1.36
C GLY A 225 -20.34 6.19 0.19
N ARG A 226 -20.22 7.50 0.05
CA ARG A 226 -19.38 8.15 -0.97
C ARG A 226 -17.92 7.81 -0.71
N ALA A 227 -17.21 7.49 -1.77
CA ALA A 227 -15.82 7.11 -1.67
C ALA A 227 -14.87 8.27 -2.01
N ARG A 228 -13.70 8.23 -1.38
CA ARG A 228 -12.53 9.02 -1.77
C ARG A 228 -11.47 8.08 -2.31
N PHE A 229 -10.80 8.54 -3.34
CA PHE A 229 -9.61 7.92 -3.87
C PHE A 229 -8.40 8.68 -3.32
N HIS A 230 -7.61 8.01 -2.50
CA HIS A 230 -6.35 8.55 -1.97
C HIS A 230 -5.17 7.82 -2.59
N ALA A 231 -4.23 8.59 -3.10
CA ALA A 231 -3.00 8.08 -3.69
C ALA A 231 -1.85 9.07 -3.45
N THR A 232 -0.65 8.64 -3.74
CA THR A 232 0.55 9.49 -3.81
C THR A 232 1.13 9.41 -5.21
N GLU A 233 1.34 10.57 -5.82
CA GLU A 233 2.06 10.71 -7.09
C GLU A 233 3.56 10.82 -6.83
N LEU A 234 4.33 10.06 -7.60
CA LEU A 234 5.79 10.14 -7.63
C LEU A 234 6.24 10.47 -9.05
N ILE A 235 7.13 11.46 -9.17
CA ILE A 235 7.91 11.70 -10.40
C ILE A 235 9.34 11.27 -10.11
N LEU A 236 9.85 10.36 -10.95
CA LEU A 236 11.17 9.73 -10.80
C LEU A 236 12.00 10.05 -12.04
N GLU A 237 13.23 10.56 -11.84
CA GLU A 237 14.11 11.02 -12.91
C GLU A 237 15.57 10.71 -12.57
N GLY A 238 16.31 10.17 -13.55
CA GLY A 238 17.76 9.92 -13.41
C GLY A 238 18.14 9.07 -12.20
N GLY A 239 17.37 8.04 -11.90
CA GLY A 239 17.58 7.14 -10.75
C GLY A 239 17.20 7.72 -9.39
N LYS A 240 16.52 8.87 -9.35
CA LYS A 240 16.15 9.58 -8.11
C LYS A 240 14.68 9.97 -8.09
N GLY A 241 14.18 10.24 -6.90
CA GLY A 241 12.87 10.88 -6.75
C GLY A 241 12.95 12.37 -7.13
N ALA A 242 12.15 12.82 -8.09
CA ALA A 242 12.08 14.24 -8.48
C ALA A 242 11.00 14.99 -7.70
N SER A 243 9.81 14.42 -7.52
CA SER A 243 8.76 14.99 -6.69
C SER A 243 7.85 13.94 -6.07
N ILE A 244 7.17 14.33 -5.00
CA ILE A 244 6.15 13.55 -4.30
C ILE A 244 4.99 14.48 -3.92
N GLY A 245 3.77 14.04 -4.09
CA GLY A 245 2.59 14.79 -3.67
C GLY A 245 1.37 13.91 -3.49
N PRO A 246 0.45 14.30 -2.57
CA PRO A 246 -0.82 13.59 -2.41
C PRO A 246 -1.71 13.82 -3.62
N TYR A 247 -2.47 12.79 -3.98
CA TYR A 247 -3.52 12.84 -4.99
C TYR A 247 -4.85 12.41 -4.36
N VAL A 248 -5.87 13.24 -4.47
CA VAL A 248 -7.19 12.98 -3.89
C VAL A 248 -8.27 13.25 -4.92
N TRP A 249 -9.21 12.31 -5.05
CA TRP A 249 -10.46 12.50 -5.78
C TRP A 249 -11.63 12.03 -4.91
N GLU A 250 -12.75 12.72 -5.02
CA GLU A 250 -14.00 12.35 -4.34
C GLU A 250 -15.07 11.97 -5.35
N GLU A 251 -15.78 10.91 -5.05
CA GLU A 251 -16.94 10.48 -5.82
C GLU A 251 -17.99 11.60 -5.83
N PRO A 252 -18.54 11.99 -6.99
CA PRO A 252 -19.53 13.07 -7.12
C PRO A 252 -20.79 12.91 -6.28
#